data_6a3c2c5a064aef8ea2e9cfd8ec6af4b8
#
_entry.id   6a3c2c5a064aef8ea2e9cfd8ec6af4b8
#
_cell.length_a   1.000
_cell.length_b   1.000
_cell.length_c   1.000
_cell.angle_alpha   90.00
_cell.angle_beta   90.00
_cell.angle_gamma   90.00
#
_symmetry.space_group_name_H-M   'P 1'
#
loop_
_entity.id
_entity.type
_entity.pdbx_description
1 polymer ?
#
loop_
_entity_poly.entity_id
_entity_poly.type
_entity_poly.pdbx_seq_one_letter_code
_entity_poly.pdbx_strand_id
1 'polypeptide(L)'
;MNDYKRSKSGFPKEQGLYDPKNEHENCGFGFIANIKNEPKHEIVHQALEIVHNLDHRGAVGADPLAGDGAGILIQVPDEFFRKEFEASNIKLPELGQYAVGMVFLPSDKKRAQLAIDSIENIINGEMQELITWRDVPVDPSVLGETVKNNAPIIKQLF
;
A
#
# COMPACT_ATOMS: atom_id res chain seq x y z
N MET A 1 29.19 -19.11 -20.90
CA MET A 1 28.58 -18.05 -21.71
C MET A 1 27.10 -18.42 -21.86
N ASN A 2 26.22 -17.83 -21.03
CA ASN A 2 24.80 -18.13 -21.10
C ASN A 2 24.17 -17.31 -22.22
N ASP A 3 23.79 -17.98 -23.30
CA ASP A 3 22.96 -17.40 -24.36
C ASP A 3 21.57 -17.04 -23.81
N TYR A 4 21.43 -15.83 -23.31
CA TYR A 4 20.14 -15.21 -23.06
C TYR A 4 19.45 -14.93 -24.41
N LYS A 5 18.87 -15.95 -25.00
CA LYS A 5 18.01 -15.77 -26.18
C LYS A 5 16.72 -15.09 -25.72
N ARG A 6 16.64 -13.77 -25.91
CA ARG A 6 15.39 -13.01 -25.75
C ARG A 6 14.30 -13.62 -26.64
N SER A 7 13.11 -13.78 -26.10
CA SER A 7 11.92 -14.14 -26.89
C SER A 7 11.65 -13.04 -27.94
N LYS A 8 10.88 -13.35 -28.98
CA LYS A 8 10.48 -12.35 -29.99
C LYS A 8 9.76 -11.12 -29.43
N SER A 9 9.23 -11.21 -28.20
CA SER A 9 8.55 -10.12 -27.45
C SER A 9 9.50 -9.32 -26.57
N GLY A 10 10.79 -9.62 -26.52
CA GLY A 10 11.76 -8.94 -25.65
C GLY A 10 11.82 -9.47 -24.20
N PHE A 11 10.90 -10.31 -23.78
CA PHE A 11 10.89 -10.91 -22.45
C PHE A 11 11.84 -12.12 -22.35
N PRO A 12 12.34 -12.44 -21.15
CA PRO A 12 13.07 -13.68 -20.89
C PRO A 12 12.22 -14.91 -21.25
N LYS A 13 12.87 -16.02 -21.50
CA LYS A 13 12.16 -17.29 -21.65
C LYS A 13 11.64 -17.75 -20.28
N GLU A 14 10.55 -18.52 -20.32
CA GLU A 14 10.03 -19.24 -19.16
C GLU A 14 11.16 -19.98 -18.43
N GLN A 15 11.28 -19.73 -17.12
CA GLN A 15 12.25 -20.41 -16.25
C GLN A 15 11.84 -20.32 -14.78
N GLY A 16 11.88 -21.43 -14.06
CA GLY A 16 11.46 -21.49 -12.65
C GLY A 16 10.00 -21.09 -12.50
N LEU A 17 9.74 -20.06 -11.70
CA LEU A 17 8.39 -19.51 -11.49
C LEU A 17 7.99 -18.41 -12.49
N TYR A 18 8.91 -17.99 -13.34
CA TYR A 18 8.64 -16.95 -14.33
C TYR A 18 8.04 -17.55 -15.60
N ASP A 19 6.84 -17.11 -15.96
CA ASP A 19 6.19 -17.40 -17.25
C ASP A 19 5.84 -16.07 -17.94
N PRO A 20 6.39 -15.77 -19.12
CA PRO A 20 6.13 -14.52 -19.83
C PRO A 20 4.67 -14.34 -20.27
N LYS A 21 3.83 -15.39 -20.23
CA LYS A 21 2.38 -15.27 -20.47
C LYS A 21 1.66 -14.54 -19.34
N ASN A 22 2.25 -14.50 -18.14
CA ASN A 22 1.72 -13.79 -16.98
C ASN A 22 2.18 -12.34 -16.93
N GLU A 23 3.01 -11.91 -17.87
CA GLU A 23 3.52 -10.53 -17.95
C GLU A 23 2.45 -9.63 -18.58
N HIS A 24 1.63 -9.01 -17.73
CA HIS A 24 0.55 -8.13 -18.14
C HIS A 24 0.73 -6.69 -17.67
N GLU A 25 1.87 -6.37 -17.02
CA GLU A 25 2.01 -5.17 -16.21
C GLU A 25 3.10 -4.23 -16.71
N ASN A 26 2.79 -2.93 -16.75
CA ASN A 26 3.75 -1.86 -16.98
C ASN A 26 3.92 -1.05 -15.70
N CYS A 27 4.53 -1.66 -14.68
CA CYS A 27 4.83 -0.96 -13.44
C CYS A 27 6.06 -0.05 -13.58
N GLY A 28 5.99 1.12 -12.96
CA GLY A 28 7.14 1.95 -12.64
C GLY A 28 7.40 1.88 -11.14
N PHE A 29 8.66 1.81 -10.74
CA PHE A 29 9.02 1.94 -9.34
C PHE A 29 10.29 2.76 -9.17
N GLY A 30 10.45 3.35 -8.00
CA GLY A 30 11.66 4.01 -7.59
C GLY A 30 11.84 3.87 -6.09
N PHE A 31 13.00 4.21 -5.59
CA PHE A 31 13.27 4.21 -4.17
C PHE A 31 14.14 5.39 -3.78
N ILE A 32 14.03 5.78 -2.51
CA ILE A 32 14.90 6.76 -1.88
C ILE A 32 15.31 6.26 -0.50
N ALA A 33 16.54 6.49 -0.11
CA ALA A 33 17.04 6.09 1.18
C ALA A 33 17.97 7.16 1.77
N ASN A 34 17.86 7.38 3.07
CA ASN A 34 18.83 8.15 3.82
C ASN A 34 19.96 7.22 4.31
N ILE A 35 21.18 7.41 3.81
CA ILE A 35 22.35 6.56 4.15
C ILE A 35 22.71 6.65 5.64
N LYS A 36 22.33 7.74 6.31
CA LYS A 36 22.56 7.93 7.76
C LYS A 36 21.46 7.36 8.63
N ASN A 37 20.43 6.76 8.02
CA ASN A 37 19.25 6.23 8.70
C ASN A 37 18.53 7.28 9.59
N GLU A 38 18.52 8.54 9.17
CA GLU A 38 17.81 9.61 9.84
C GLU A 38 16.39 9.69 9.26
N PRO A 39 15.34 9.44 10.05
CA PRO A 39 13.95 9.56 9.56
C PRO A 39 13.63 11.06 9.34
N LYS A 40 13.23 11.39 8.11
CA LYS A 40 12.86 12.77 7.74
C LYS A 40 11.64 12.77 6.84
N HIS A 41 10.71 13.67 7.09
CA HIS A 41 9.50 13.83 6.27
C HIS A 41 9.83 14.19 4.81
N GLU A 42 10.98 14.81 4.56
CA GLU A 42 11.48 15.09 3.21
C GLU A 42 11.58 13.83 2.34
N ILE A 43 11.93 12.68 2.92
CA ILE A 43 12.00 11.39 2.20
C ILE A 43 10.60 10.99 1.70
N VAL A 44 9.55 11.28 2.47
CA VAL A 44 8.16 11.02 2.05
C VAL A 44 7.81 11.90 0.85
N HIS A 45 8.16 13.19 0.90
CA HIS A 45 7.94 14.10 -0.25
C HIS A 45 8.67 13.63 -1.50
N GLN A 46 9.93 13.25 -1.37
CA GLN A 46 10.71 12.74 -2.50
C GLN A 46 10.15 11.42 -3.04
N ALA A 47 9.62 10.54 -2.18
CA ALA A 47 8.95 9.31 -2.61
C ALA A 47 7.66 9.63 -3.39
N LEU A 48 6.87 10.61 -2.95
CA LEU A 48 5.68 11.08 -3.68
C LEU A 48 6.06 11.73 -5.02
N GLU A 49 7.16 12.47 -5.08
CA GLU A 49 7.69 13.02 -6.33
C GLU A 49 8.10 11.92 -7.32
N ILE A 50 8.71 10.84 -6.84
CA ILE A 50 8.99 9.65 -7.67
C ILE A 50 7.69 9.10 -8.26
N VAL A 51 6.65 8.92 -7.45
CA VAL A 51 5.35 8.43 -7.92
C VAL A 51 4.76 9.36 -8.99
N HIS A 52 4.80 10.68 -8.76
CA HIS A 52 4.34 11.67 -9.74
C HIS A 52 5.14 11.59 -11.05
N ASN A 53 6.45 11.45 -10.97
CA ASN A 53 7.32 11.36 -12.15
C ASN A 53 7.11 10.05 -12.94
N LEU A 54 6.50 9.03 -12.32
CA LEU A 54 6.14 7.78 -12.95
C LEU A 54 4.74 7.77 -13.58
N ASP A 55 4.01 8.87 -13.55
CA ASP A 55 2.65 8.99 -14.11
C ASP A 55 2.56 8.52 -15.57
N HIS A 56 3.59 8.82 -16.38
CA HIS A 56 3.70 8.37 -17.77
C HIS A 56 3.81 6.82 -17.92
N ARG A 57 3.97 6.08 -16.83
CA ARG A 57 4.02 4.61 -16.79
C ARG A 57 2.68 4.01 -16.38
N GLY A 58 1.75 4.83 -15.91
CA GLY A 58 0.39 4.41 -15.57
C GLY A 58 -0.49 4.27 -16.81
N ALA A 59 -1.44 3.34 -16.77
CA ALA A 59 -2.51 3.29 -17.75
C ALA A 59 -3.72 4.05 -17.25
N VAL A 60 -4.38 4.79 -18.14
CA VAL A 60 -5.67 5.42 -17.88
C VAL A 60 -6.73 4.73 -18.72
N GLY A 61 -7.84 4.38 -18.08
CA GLY A 61 -8.99 3.81 -18.76
C GLY A 61 -9.85 4.86 -19.48
N ALA A 62 -11.11 4.55 -19.72
CA ALA A 62 -12.08 5.47 -20.30
C ALA A 62 -12.39 6.67 -19.38
N ASP A 63 -12.18 6.54 -18.08
CA ASP A 63 -12.25 7.62 -17.09
C ASP A 63 -10.84 8.13 -16.81
N PRO A 64 -10.51 9.39 -17.21
CA PRO A 64 -9.17 9.96 -16.97
C PRO A 64 -8.78 10.09 -15.49
N LEU A 65 -9.76 10.01 -14.58
CA LEU A 65 -9.55 10.05 -13.13
C LEU A 65 -9.43 8.65 -12.51
N ALA A 66 -9.50 7.59 -13.31
CA ALA A 66 -9.31 6.21 -12.90
C ALA A 66 -7.98 5.70 -13.46
N GLY A 67 -6.98 5.55 -12.61
CA GLY A 67 -5.67 4.99 -12.93
C GLY A 67 -5.50 3.58 -12.38
N ASP A 68 -4.32 2.98 -12.63
CA ASP A 68 -3.95 1.63 -12.17
C ASP A 68 -3.68 1.56 -10.66
N GLY A 69 -3.56 2.71 -10.02
CA GLY A 69 -3.19 2.85 -8.62
C GLY A 69 -1.71 3.23 -8.45
N ALA A 70 -1.44 3.86 -7.34
CA ALA A 70 -0.11 4.29 -6.96
C ALA A 70 0.04 4.24 -5.44
N GLY A 71 1.26 4.12 -4.95
CA GLY A 71 1.49 4.11 -3.51
C GLY A 71 2.96 4.22 -3.16
N ILE A 72 3.22 4.47 -1.89
CA ILE A 72 4.56 4.46 -1.33
C ILE A 72 4.62 3.50 -0.14
N LEU A 73 5.76 2.87 0.02
CA LEU A 73 6.08 2.09 1.22
C LEU A 73 7.13 2.86 2.01
N ILE A 74 6.84 3.12 3.27
CA ILE A 74 7.73 3.87 4.17
C ILE A 74 7.97 3.08 5.46
N GLN A 75 8.98 3.48 6.21
CA GLN A 75 9.14 3.02 7.58
C GLN A 75 7.92 3.46 8.42
N VAL A 76 7.63 2.70 9.48
CA VAL A 76 6.56 3.07 10.43
C VAL A 76 6.84 4.47 10.97
N PRO A 77 5.97 5.46 10.71
CA PRO A 77 6.15 6.83 11.20
C PRO A 77 5.70 6.93 12.68
N ASP A 78 6.52 6.37 13.55
CA ASP A 78 6.20 6.18 14.98
C ASP A 78 5.78 7.47 15.69
N GLU A 79 6.53 8.55 15.50
CA GLU A 79 6.19 9.85 16.13
C GLU A 79 4.82 10.38 15.66
N PHE A 80 4.49 10.18 14.39
CA PHE A 80 3.19 10.56 13.84
C PHE A 80 2.06 9.76 14.51
N PHE A 81 2.19 8.45 14.61
CA PHE A 81 1.16 7.62 15.21
C PHE A 81 1.01 7.87 16.71
N ARG A 82 2.09 8.11 17.44
CA ARG A 82 2.01 8.48 18.85
C ARG A 82 1.21 9.76 19.04
N LYS A 83 1.43 10.80 18.21
CA LYS A 83 0.65 12.03 18.24
C LYS A 83 -0.83 11.82 17.89
N GLU A 84 -1.10 10.99 16.86
CA GLU A 84 -2.48 10.66 16.48
C GLU A 84 -3.26 9.98 17.62
N PHE A 85 -2.57 9.14 18.41
CA PHE A 85 -3.21 8.39 19.49
C PHE A 85 -3.19 9.08 20.85
N GLU A 86 -2.51 10.22 21.00
CA GLU A 86 -2.52 11.00 22.27
C GLU A 86 -3.93 11.31 22.75
N ALA A 87 -4.80 11.78 21.85
CA ALA A 87 -6.19 12.14 22.17
C ALA A 87 -7.06 10.92 22.54
N SER A 88 -6.70 9.74 22.06
CA SER A 88 -7.44 8.48 22.28
C SER A 88 -6.92 7.68 23.47
N ASN A 89 -5.88 8.17 24.15
CA ASN A 89 -5.20 7.49 25.26
C ASN A 89 -4.71 6.06 24.91
N ILE A 90 -4.46 5.80 23.64
CA ILE A 90 -3.89 4.54 23.17
C ILE A 90 -2.37 4.64 23.26
N LYS A 91 -1.74 3.68 23.93
CA LYS A 91 -0.29 3.59 24.06
C LYS A 91 0.27 2.56 23.09
N LEU A 92 1.08 3.03 22.16
CA LEU A 92 1.83 2.12 21.29
C LEU A 92 3.06 1.56 22.04
N PRO A 93 3.43 0.29 21.81
CA PRO A 93 4.69 -0.26 22.25
C PRO A 93 5.89 0.52 21.71
N GLU A 94 7.10 0.13 22.05
CA GLU A 94 8.31 0.73 21.49
C GLU A 94 8.42 0.44 19.99
N LEU A 95 9.09 1.34 19.27
CA LEU A 95 9.34 1.16 17.84
C LEU A 95 10.05 -0.19 17.59
N GLY A 96 9.50 -0.95 16.67
CA GLY A 96 9.95 -2.32 16.36
C GLY A 96 9.24 -3.42 17.18
N GLN A 97 8.40 -3.05 18.14
CA GLN A 97 7.57 -3.99 18.91
C GLN A 97 6.11 -4.02 18.44
N TYR A 98 5.78 -3.27 17.41
CA TYR A 98 4.47 -3.29 16.76
C TYR A 98 4.60 -3.17 15.24
N ALA A 99 3.59 -3.58 14.54
CA ALA A 99 3.46 -3.45 13.09
C ALA A 99 2.22 -2.62 12.74
N VAL A 100 2.19 -2.11 11.53
CA VAL A 100 1.04 -1.36 10.99
C VAL A 100 0.62 -2.02 9.69
N GLY A 101 -0.65 -2.41 9.60
CA GLY A 101 -1.25 -2.92 8.38
C GLY A 101 -2.21 -1.92 7.75
N MET A 102 -2.12 -1.70 6.44
CA MET A 102 -3.11 -0.95 5.68
C MET A 102 -4.14 -1.92 5.10
N VAL A 103 -5.41 -1.72 5.41
CA VAL A 103 -6.48 -2.65 5.04
C VAL A 103 -7.52 -1.94 4.19
N PHE A 104 -7.80 -2.50 3.02
CA PHE A 104 -8.81 -2.04 2.08
C PHE A 104 -10.02 -2.96 2.17
N LEU A 105 -11.05 -2.47 2.84
CA LEU A 105 -12.27 -3.23 3.13
C LEU A 105 -13.34 -2.98 2.06
N PRO A 106 -14.25 -3.94 1.84
CA PRO A 106 -15.41 -3.71 0.99
C PRO A 106 -16.22 -2.49 1.42
N SER A 107 -16.83 -1.78 0.46
CA SER A 107 -17.71 -0.65 0.74
C SER A 107 -19.00 -1.05 1.48
N ASP A 108 -19.46 -2.29 1.30
CA ASP A 108 -20.56 -2.85 2.06
C ASP A 108 -20.17 -3.10 3.52
N LYS A 109 -20.87 -2.42 4.44
CA LYS A 109 -20.55 -2.46 5.87
C LYS A 109 -20.62 -3.85 6.50
N LYS A 110 -21.53 -4.71 6.04
CA LYS A 110 -21.65 -6.08 6.59
C LYS A 110 -20.42 -6.93 6.16
N ARG A 111 -20.06 -6.84 4.89
CA ARG A 111 -18.88 -7.53 4.37
C ARG A 111 -17.58 -6.98 4.98
N ALA A 112 -17.51 -5.66 5.18
CA ALA A 112 -16.39 -5.04 5.87
C ALA A 112 -16.25 -5.57 7.30
N GLN A 113 -17.35 -5.67 8.06
CA GLN A 113 -17.31 -6.21 9.42
C GLN A 113 -16.89 -7.67 9.44
N LEU A 114 -17.42 -8.51 8.54
CA LEU A 114 -16.97 -9.91 8.44
C LEU A 114 -15.48 -10.04 8.14
N ALA A 115 -14.94 -9.14 7.31
CA ALA A 115 -13.50 -9.12 7.03
C ALA A 115 -12.68 -8.70 8.26
N ILE A 116 -13.14 -7.70 9.00
CA ILE A 116 -12.52 -7.27 10.27
C ILE A 116 -12.52 -8.43 11.26
N ASP A 117 -13.67 -9.06 11.50
CA ASP A 117 -13.81 -10.18 12.43
C ASP A 117 -12.87 -11.35 12.04
N SER A 118 -12.73 -11.60 10.74
CA SER A 118 -11.82 -12.64 10.23
C SER A 118 -10.35 -12.29 10.47
N ILE A 119 -9.96 -11.03 10.25
CA ILE A 119 -8.59 -10.56 10.52
C ILE A 119 -8.28 -10.68 12.01
N GLU A 120 -9.18 -10.23 12.87
CA GLU A 120 -9.01 -10.29 14.32
C GLU A 120 -8.88 -11.75 14.83
N ASN A 121 -9.70 -12.64 14.28
CA ASN A 121 -9.59 -14.07 14.60
C ASN A 121 -8.24 -14.67 14.19
N ILE A 122 -7.72 -14.28 13.03
CA ILE A 122 -6.40 -14.74 12.56
C ILE A 122 -5.29 -14.19 13.48
N ILE A 123 -5.31 -12.91 13.80
CA ILE A 123 -4.33 -12.26 14.69
C ILE A 123 -4.28 -13.01 16.04
N ASN A 124 -5.46 -13.26 16.63
CA ASN A 124 -5.55 -14.00 17.88
C ASN A 124 -5.05 -15.46 17.74
N GLY A 125 -5.35 -16.11 16.62
CA GLY A 125 -4.88 -17.47 16.31
C GLY A 125 -3.36 -17.57 16.17
N GLU A 126 -2.71 -16.52 15.70
CA GLU A 126 -1.26 -16.39 15.57
C GLU A 126 -0.58 -15.89 16.86
N MET A 127 -1.32 -15.84 17.97
CA MET A 127 -0.84 -15.37 19.28
C MET A 127 -0.27 -13.93 19.23
N GLN A 128 -0.84 -13.10 18.36
CA GLN A 128 -0.54 -11.67 18.29
C GLN A 128 -1.66 -10.88 18.98
N GLU A 129 -1.36 -9.67 19.39
CA GLU A 129 -2.31 -8.77 20.04
C GLU A 129 -2.68 -7.63 19.07
N LEU A 130 -3.97 -7.46 18.85
CA LEU A 130 -4.50 -6.28 18.15
C LEU A 130 -4.55 -5.10 19.11
N ILE A 131 -3.77 -4.07 18.85
CA ILE A 131 -3.76 -2.86 19.68
C ILE A 131 -4.99 -1.99 19.37
N THR A 132 -5.19 -1.66 18.09
CA THR A 132 -6.32 -0.82 17.67
C THR A 132 -6.53 -0.83 16.16
N TRP A 133 -7.71 -0.38 15.76
CA TRP A 133 -8.03 0.04 14.39
C TRP A 133 -8.07 1.57 14.30
N ARG A 134 -7.55 2.12 13.22
CA ARG A 134 -7.62 3.55 12.88
C ARG A 134 -8.30 3.73 11.54
N ASP A 135 -9.28 4.64 11.46
CA ASP A 135 -9.81 5.07 10.17
C ASP A 135 -8.78 5.95 9.45
N VAL A 136 -8.53 5.65 8.18
CA VAL A 136 -7.64 6.47 7.38
C VAL A 136 -8.41 7.65 6.81
N PRO A 137 -7.97 8.91 7.02
CA PRO A 137 -8.57 10.05 6.37
C PRO A 137 -8.45 9.93 4.86
N VAL A 138 -9.57 10.01 4.15
CA VAL A 138 -9.64 9.95 2.69
C VAL A 138 -10.41 11.15 2.15
N ASP A 139 -10.00 11.66 1.01
CA ASP A 139 -10.73 12.69 0.28
C ASP A 139 -11.32 12.10 -1.01
N PRO A 140 -12.62 11.77 -1.02
CA PRO A 140 -13.27 11.22 -2.20
C PRO A 140 -13.59 12.28 -3.26
N SER A 141 -13.36 13.57 -3.00
CA SER A 141 -13.73 14.66 -3.94
C SER A 141 -12.94 14.60 -5.24
N VAL A 142 -11.74 14.05 -5.20
CA VAL A 142 -10.84 13.93 -6.36
C VAL A 142 -11.09 12.70 -7.23
N LEU A 143 -11.97 11.80 -6.79
CA LEU A 143 -12.28 10.56 -7.49
C LEU A 143 -13.31 10.77 -8.61
N GLY A 144 -13.12 10.09 -9.74
CA GLY A 144 -14.14 9.97 -10.78
C GLY A 144 -15.39 9.23 -10.30
N GLU A 145 -16.54 9.51 -10.92
CA GLU A 145 -17.83 8.92 -10.52
C GLU A 145 -17.84 7.38 -10.60
N THR A 146 -17.12 6.80 -11.54
CA THR A 146 -16.99 5.35 -11.69
C THR A 146 -16.27 4.70 -10.51
N VAL A 147 -15.34 5.41 -9.88
CA VAL A 147 -14.52 4.92 -8.78
C VAL A 147 -15.18 5.18 -7.43
N LYS A 148 -15.86 6.32 -7.24
CA LYS A 148 -16.53 6.69 -5.98
C LYS A 148 -17.45 5.59 -5.44
N ASN A 149 -18.24 4.98 -6.32
CA ASN A 149 -19.21 3.96 -5.94
C ASN A 149 -18.56 2.64 -5.48
N ASN A 150 -17.30 2.43 -5.81
CA ASN A 150 -16.54 1.22 -5.51
C ASN A 150 -15.35 1.49 -4.57
N ALA A 151 -15.22 2.72 -4.07
CA ALA A 151 -14.13 3.08 -3.18
C ALA A 151 -14.14 2.20 -1.92
N PRO A 152 -13.01 1.60 -1.54
CA PRO A 152 -12.93 0.78 -0.34
C PRO A 152 -13.02 1.64 0.93
N ILE A 153 -13.43 1.02 2.02
CA ILE A 153 -13.19 1.58 3.36
C ILE A 153 -11.74 1.30 3.71
N ILE A 154 -10.96 2.34 4.00
CA ILE A 154 -9.53 2.19 4.29
C ILE A 154 -9.31 2.34 5.79
N LYS A 155 -8.69 1.33 6.39
CA LYS A 155 -8.34 1.32 7.81
C LYS A 155 -6.87 0.92 7.99
N GLN A 156 -6.31 1.35 9.10
CA GLN A 156 -5.04 0.84 9.61
C GLN A 156 -5.30 -0.01 10.85
N LEU A 157 -4.57 -1.09 10.96
CA LEU A 157 -4.52 -1.92 12.17
C LEU A 157 -3.13 -1.87 12.78
N PHE A 158 -3.05 -1.94 14.07
CA PHE A 158 -1.84 -1.87 14.86
C PHE A 158 -1.75 -3.06 15.79
#